data_a80f0d019645c952fece574d9b2a0cc8
#
_entry.id   a80f0d019645c952fece574d9b2a0cc8
#
_cell.length_a   1.000
_cell.length_b   1.000
_cell.length_c   1.000
_cell.angle_alpha   90.00
_cell.angle_beta   90.00
_cell.angle_gamma   90.00
#
_symmetry.space_group_name_H-M   'P 1'
#
loop_
_entity.id
_entity.type
_entity.pdbx_description
1 polymer ?
#
loop_
_entity_poly.entity_id
_entity_poly.type
_entity_poly.pdbx_seq_one_letter_code
_entity_poly.pdbx_strand_id
1 'polypeptide(L)'
;VSKLKSEKYLQSLTDFPYVIYRPTGVYGPRERDYFLMAQSIKQHVDFAAGFKRQDITFIYVKDLVQAVYLGTKPEALHRAYFVSDGQVYESRTFSDLIQQELGNPWLLRIKCPLFLLKMISIVAEWGAKCMGKTSTLNRDKYNIMKQRNWRCDISPLVNELGFRPEYLLERGVKETMAW
;
A
#
# COMPACT_ATOMS: atom_id res chain seq x y z
N VAL A 1 -10.17 -12.52 -2.62
CA VAL A 1 -10.65 -13.91 -2.49
C VAL A 1 -9.52 -14.91 -2.65
N SER A 2 -8.62 -14.78 -3.67
CA SER A 2 -7.53 -15.75 -3.92
C SER A 2 -6.52 -15.81 -2.77
N LYS A 3 -6.01 -14.66 -2.29
CA LYS A 3 -5.02 -14.60 -1.19
C LYS A 3 -5.56 -15.25 0.10
N LEU A 4 -6.82 -15.00 0.46
CA LEU A 4 -7.44 -15.64 1.63
C LEU A 4 -7.53 -17.17 1.48
N LYS A 5 -7.80 -17.67 0.27
CA LYS A 5 -7.80 -19.12 0.00
C LYS A 5 -6.40 -19.72 0.14
N SER A 6 -5.38 -19.01 -0.35
CA SER A 6 -3.97 -19.43 -0.19
C SER A 6 -3.55 -19.48 1.28
N GLU A 7 -3.93 -18.47 2.07
CA GLU A 7 -3.65 -18.50 3.52
C GLU A 7 -4.32 -19.67 4.21
N LYS A 8 -5.62 -19.92 3.95
CA LYS A 8 -6.35 -21.07 4.52
C LYS A 8 -5.73 -22.40 4.11
N TYR A 9 -5.27 -22.51 2.87
CA TYR A 9 -4.58 -23.71 2.39
C TYR A 9 -3.26 -23.91 3.15
N LEU A 10 -2.42 -22.89 3.28
CA LEU A 10 -1.19 -22.97 4.06
C LEU A 10 -1.47 -23.36 5.52
N GLN A 11 -2.48 -22.77 6.14
CA GLN A 11 -2.88 -23.10 7.52
C GLN A 11 -3.39 -24.53 7.70
N SER A 12 -3.84 -25.19 6.63
CA SER A 12 -4.24 -26.59 6.68
C SER A 12 -3.06 -27.58 6.59
N LEU A 13 -1.86 -27.10 6.27
CA LEU A 13 -0.64 -27.90 6.15
C LEU A 13 0.12 -27.88 7.49
N THR A 14 -0.15 -28.84 8.37
CA THR A 14 0.41 -28.89 9.73
C THR A 14 1.93 -29.04 9.76
N ASP A 15 2.49 -29.82 8.81
CA ASP A 15 3.91 -30.17 8.79
C ASP A 15 4.74 -29.26 7.87
N PHE A 16 4.09 -28.29 7.20
CA PHE A 16 4.78 -27.39 6.30
C PHE A 16 5.16 -26.09 7.03
N PRO A 17 6.45 -25.74 7.13
CA PRO A 17 6.88 -24.51 7.78
C PRO A 17 6.49 -23.29 6.93
N TYR A 18 5.70 -22.37 7.48
CA TYR A 18 5.31 -21.14 6.81
C TYR A 18 5.27 -19.94 7.75
N VAL A 19 5.42 -18.76 7.17
CA VAL A 19 5.12 -17.47 7.79
C VAL A 19 4.27 -16.67 6.82
N ILE A 20 3.20 -16.05 7.29
CA ILE A 20 2.32 -15.23 6.49
C ILE A 20 2.57 -13.76 6.82
N TYR A 21 2.98 -12.97 5.83
CA TYR A 21 3.08 -11.52 5.96
C TYR A 21 1.90 -10.84 5.27
N ARG A 22 1.32 -9.87 5.95
CA ARG A 22 0.25 -9.00 5.46
C ARG A 22 0.75 -7.56 5.46
N PRO A 23 1.63 -7.18 4.51
CA PRO A 23 2.12 -5.82 4.43
C PRO A 23 1.00 -4.87 4.03
N THR A 24 1.09 -3.64 4.52
CA THR A 24 0.22 -2.53 4.15
C THR A 24 0.65 -1.92 2.81
N GLY A 25 0.47 -0.63 2.59
CA GLY A 25 0.96 0.04 1.38
C GLY A 25 2.48 -0.04 1.27
N VAL A 26 3.00 -1.01 0.51
CA VAL A 26 4.45 -1.14 0.29
C VAL A 26 4.89 -0.10 -0.72
N TYR A 27 5.90 0.69 -0.38
CA TYR A 27 6.46 1.70 -1.26
C TYR A 27 8.00 1.67 -1.27
N GLY A 28 8.59 2.29 -2.26
CA GLY A 28 10.04 2.33 -2.46
C GLY A 28 10.42 2.42 -3.93
N PRO A 29 11.72 2.37 -4.26
CA PRO A 29 12.21 2.36 -5.63
C PRO A 29 11.55 1.27 -6.49
N ARG A 30 11.21 1.62 -7.74
CA ARG A 30 10.54 0.76 -8.74
C ARG A 30 9.08 0.38 -8.46
N GLU A 31 8.47 0.92 -7.40
CA GLU A 31 7.04 0.70 -7.18
C GLU A 31 6.23 1.61 -8.14
N ARG A 32 5.34 0.97 -8.91
CA ARG A 32 4.67 1.62 -10.05
C ARG A 32 3.58 2.60 -9.66
N ASP A 33 2.77 2.28 -8.66
CA ASP A 33 1.59 3.09 -8.32
C ASP A 33 2.03 4.43 -7.71
N TYR A 34 3.04 4.42 -6.83
CA TYR A 34 3.59 5.65 -6.24
C TYR A 34 4.44 6.44 -7.22
N PHE A 35 5.13 5.77 -8.17
CA PHE A 35 5.78 6.44 -9.28
C PHE A 35 4.78 7.21 -10.16
N LEU A 36 3.63 6.59 -10.50
CA LEU A 36 2.57 7.28 -11.25
C LEU A 36 1.98 8.46 -10.46
N MET A 37 1.86 8.34 -9.14
CA MET A 37 1.47 9.46 -8.28
C MET A 37 2.50 10.60 -8.35
N ALA A 38 3.79 10.31 -8.23
CA ALA A 38 4.85 11.31 -8.36
C ALA A 38 4.84 12.00 -9.74
N GLN A 39 4.64 11.25 -10.82
CA GLN A 39 4.47 11.82 -12.16
C GLN A 39 3.24 12.74 -12.26
N SER A 40 2.11 12.36 -11.68
CA SER A 40 0.90 13.19 -11.66
C SER A 40 1.14 14.50 -10.90
N ILE A 41 1.80 14.44 -9.76
CA ILE A 41 2.18 15.61 -8.95
C ILE A 41 3.15 16.51 -9.73
N LYS A 42 4.13 15.93 -10.42
CA LYS A 42 5.03 16.67 -11.31
C LYS A 42 4.28 17.36 -12.45
N GLN A 43 3.15 16.82 -12.89
CA GLN A 43 2.22 17.41 -13.87
C GLN A 43 1.18 18.34 -13.22
N HIS A 44 1.39 18.76 -11.98
CA HIS A 44 0.53 19.64 -11.21
C HIS A 44 -0.86 19.10 -10.87
N VAL A 45 -1.05 17.78 -10.85
CA VAL A 45 -2.35 17.16 -10.54
C VAL A 45 -2.22 16.17 -9.39
N ASP A 46 -3.06 16.32 -8.37
CA ASP A 46 -3.17 15.39 -7.25
C ASP A 46 -4.62 14.87 -7.13
N PHE A 47 -4.80 13.56 -7.25
CA PHE A 47 -6.11 12.91 -7.16
C PHE A 47 -6.33 12.26 -5.80
N ALA A 48 -7.51 12.51 -5.22
CA ALA A 48 -7.96 11.84 -4.00
C ALA A 48 -9.33 11.17 -4.20
N ALA A 49 -9.50 9.97 -3.65
CA ALA A 49 -10.74 9.21 -3.69
C ALA A 49 -11.69 9.62 -2.57
N GLY A 50 -12.82 10.27 -2.94
CA GLY A 50 -13.85 10.70 -2.01
C GLY A 50 -13.47 11.94 -1.19
N PHE A 51 -14.38 12.33 -0.29
CA PHE A 51 -14.26 13.57 0.49
C PHE A 51 -13.96 13.32 1.97
N LYS A 52 -14.17 12.10 2.44
CA LYS A 52 -13.97 11.74 3.85
C LYS A 52 -12.53 11.38 4.11
N ARG A 53 -12.05 11.65 5.32
CA ARG A 53 -10.73 11.22 5.80
C ARG A 53 -10.55 9.71 5.63
N GLN A 54 -9.36 9.32 5.28
CA GLN A 54 -8.93 7.94 5.15
C GLN A 54 -7.62 7.78 5.92
N ASP A 55 -7.61 6.82 6.85
CA ASP A 55 -6.42 6.47 7.62
C ASP A 55 -5.69 5.32 6.94
N ILE A 56 -4.43 5.55 6.60
CA ILE A 56 -3.59 4.60 5.83
C ILE A 56 -2.32 4.32 6.61
N THR A 57 -1.82 3.11 6.47
CA THR A 57 -0.51 2.69 6.98
C THR A 57 0.38 2.28 5.83
N PHE A 58 1.68 2.48 5.97
CA PHE A 58 2.66 2.20 4.94
C PHE A 58 3.80 1.33 5.49
N ILE A 59 4.57 0.75 4.58
CA ILE A 59 5.83 0.08 4.88
C ILE A 59 6.84 0.35 3.77
N TYR A 60 8.01 0.82 4.12
CA TYR A 60 9.10 0.97 3.18
C TYR A 60 9.69 -0.39 2.82
N VAL A 61 10.07 -0.57 1.56
CA VAL A 61 10.53 -1.87 1.05
C VAL A 61 11.71 -2.46 1.84
N LYS A 62 12.63 -1.64 2.35
CA LYS A 62 13.77 -2.13 3.14
C LYS A 62 13.32 -2.69 4.50
N ASP A 63 12.37 -2.04 5.16
CA ASP A 63 11.80 -2.54 6.41
C ASP A 63 10.97 -3.81 6.19
N LEU A 64 10.27 -3.92 5.06
CA LEU A 64 9.60 -5.17 4.69
C LEU A 64 10.61 -6.31 4.51
N VAL A 65 11.76 -6.05 3.88
CA VAL A 65 12.86 -7.05 3.75
C VAL A 65 13.38 -7.45 5.13
N GLN A 66 13.56 -6.50 6.05
CA GLN A 66 13.93 -6.80 7.44
C GLN A 66 12.90 -7.71 8.12
N ALA A 67 11.59 -7.40 7.97
CA ALA A 67 10.53 -8.23 8.55
C ALA A 67 10.57 -9.66 7.98
N VAL A 68 10.76 -9.83 6.66
CA VAL A 68 10.89 -11.15 6.02
C VAL A 68 12.11 -11.90 6.55
N TYR A 69 13.25 -11.23 6.71
CA TYR A 69 14.45 -11.84 7.28
C TYR A 69 14.24 -12.32 8.71
N LEU A 70 13.59 -11.51 9.55
CA LEU A 70 13.25 -11.89 10.92
C LEU A 70 12.34 -13.13 10.99
N GLY A 71 11.49 -13.34 10.00
CA GLY A 71 10.64 -14.52 9.91
C GLY A 71 11.33 -15.82 9.52
N THR A 72 12.64 -15.79 9.26
CA THR A 72 13.42 -17.03 9.09
C THR A 72 13.73 -17.72 10.43
N LYS A 73 13.42 -17.05 11.55
CA LYS A 73 13.60 -17.58 12.89
C LYS A 73 12.54 -18.64 13.21
N PRO A 74 12.88 -19.67 13.99
CA PRO A 74 11.92 -20.73 14.36
C PRO A 74 10.65 -20.21 15.05
N GLU A 75 10.76 -19.14 15.83
CA GLU A 75 9.65 -18.53 16.58
C GLU A 75 8.56 -17.95 15.66
N ALA A 76 8.90 -17.65 14.40
CA ALA A 76 7.98 -17.11 13.42
C ALA A 76 7.11 -18.17 12.73
N LEU A 77 7.45 -19.45 12.85
CA LEU A 77 6.77 -20.53 12.14
C LEU A 77 5.28 -20.63 12.53
N HIS A 78 4.46 -20.91 11.52
CA HIS A 78 2.99 -21.01 11.63
C HIS A 78 2.30 -19.74 12.12
N ARG A 79 2.95 -18.57 11.98
CA ARG A 79 2.43 -17.25 12.37
C ARG A 79 2.00 -16.41 11.19
N ALA A 80 1.16 -15.43 11.47
CA ALA A 80 0.74 -14.41 10.51
C ALA A 80 0.93 -13.02 11.12
N TYR A 81 1.64 -12.14 10.42
CA TYR A 81 1.98 -10.80 10.90
C TYR A 81 1.50 -9.73 9.94
N PHE A 82 0.88 -8.68 10.48
CA PHE A 82 0.78 -7.42 9.76
C PHE A 82 2.12 -6.69 9.78
N VAL A 83 2.44 -6.01 8.69
CA VAL A 83 3.71 -5.28 8.54
C VAL A 83 3.43 -3.86 8.10
N SER A 84 3.79 -2.89 8.92
CA SER A 84 3.79 -1.46 8.64
C SER A 84 4.90 -0.76 9.41
N ASP A 85 5.07 0.53 9.22
CA ASP A 85 5.99 1.37 10.02
C ASP A 85 5.45 1.72 11.41
N GLY A 86 4.28 1.19 11.79
CA GLY A 86 3.63 1.43 13.08
C GLY A 86 2.91 2.76 13.20
N GLN A 87 2.95 3.63 12.18
CA GLN A 87 2.27 4.92 12.18
C GLN A 87 0.99 4.88 11.33
N VAL A 88 0.06 5.79 11.65
CA VAL A 88 -1.16 5.98 10.89
C VAL A 88 -1.14 7.37 10.26
N TYR A 89 -1.28 7.40 8.95
CA TYR A 89 -1.22 8.62 8.15
C TYR A 89 -2.58 8.93 7.53
N GLU A 90 -2.82 10.21 7.29
CA GLU A 90 -3.93 10.63 6.43
C GLU A 90 -3.58 10.33 4.96
N SER A 91 -4.57 9.99 4.14
CA SER A 91 -4.38 9.60 2.73
C SER A 91 -3.59 10.61 1.89
N ARG A 92 -3.59 11.88 2.29
CA ARG A 92 -2.84 12.93 1.59
C ARG A 92 -1.39 13.08 2.01
N THR A 93 -1.02 12.57 3.18
CA THR A 93 0.35 12.74 3.70
C THR A 93 1.40 12.27 2.70
N PHE A 94 1.13 11.18 1.98
CA PHE A 94 2.06 10.67 0.99
C PHE A 94 2.23 11.63 -0.20
N SER A 95 1.14 12.16 -0.76
CA SER A 95 1.19 13.12 -1.87
C SER A 95 1.79 14.46 -1.44
N ASP A 96 1.52 14.91 -0.22
CA ASP A 96 2.11 16.14 0.33
C ASP A 96 3.64 16.02 0.49
N LEU A 97 4.14 14.86 0.94
CA LEU A 97 5.58 14.60 1.02
C LEU A 97 6.24 14.55 -0.37
N ILE A 98 5.61 13.91 -1.35
CA ILE A 98 6.11 13.94 -2.74
C ILE A 98 6.13 15.38 -3.27
N GLN A 99 5.08 16.18 -3.03
CA GLN A 99 5.04 17.59 -3.42
C GLN A 99 6.20 18.37 -2.82
N GLN A 100 6.49 18.13 -1.54
CA GLN A 100 7.60 18.77 -0.83
C GLN A 100 8.96 18.40 -1.46
N GLU A 101 9.21 17.13 -1.74
CA GLU A 101 10.46 16.65 -2.37
C GLU A 101 10.63 17.17 -3.81
N LEU A 102 9.54 17.49 -4.50
CA LEU A 102 9.56 18.12 -5.84
C LEU A 102 9.70 19.65 -5.80
N GLY A 103 9.96 20.26 -4.63
CA GLY A 103 10.13 21.70 -4.48
C GLY A 103 8.83 22.48 -4.36
N ASN A 104 7.77 21.85 -3.86
CA ASN A 104 6.46 22.47 -3.63
C ASN A 104 5.81 23.08 -4.88
N PRO A 105 5.69 22.38 -6.02
CA PRO A 105 4.96 22.90 -7.16
C PRO A 105 3.50 23.18 -6.79
N TRP A 106 2.87 24.15 -7.43
CA TRP A 106 1.44 24.34 -7.26
C TRP A 106 0.68 23.10 -7.74
N LEU A 107 -0.42 22.72 -7.06
CA LEU A 107 -1.19 21.52 -7.40
C LEU A 107 -2.68 21.82 -7.56
N LEU A 108 -3.25 21.30 -8.63
CA LEU A 108 -4.68 21.14 -8.79
C LEU A 108 -5.14 19.88 -8.04
N ARG A 109 -5.74 20.06 -6.87
CA ARG A 109 -6.19 18.96 -6.02
C ARG A 109 -7.62 18.55 -6.37
N ILE A 110 -7.77 17.41 -7.02
CA ILE A 110 -9.06 16.89 -7.49
C ILE A 110 -9.55 15.81 -6.55
N LYS A 111 -10.71 16.02 -5.92
CA LYS A 111 -11.41 15.00 -5.13
C LYS A 111 -12.47 14.34 -5.98
N CYS A 112 -12.29 13.06 -6.31
CA CYS A 112 -13.24 12.30 -7.11
C CYS A 112 -14.31 11.67 -6.20
N PRO A 113 -15.61 11.98 -6.38
CA PRO A 113 -16.68 11.31 -5.66
C PRO A 113 -16.64 9.79 -5.89
N LEU A 114 -16.90 8.99 -4.85
CA LEU A 114 -16.79 7.54 -4.94
C LEU A 114 -17.74 6.92 -5.99
N PHE A 115 -18.93 7.50 -6.21
CA PHE A 115 -19.84 7.01 -7.23
C PHE A 115 -19.29 7.19 -8.64
N LEU A 116 -18.66 8.35 -8.90
CA LEU A 116 -18.00 8.64 -10.18
C LEU A 116 -16.81 7.72 -10.42
N LEU A 117 -15.98 7.52 -9.38
CA LEU A 117 -14.86 6.57 -9.43
C LEU A 117 -15.33 5.14 -9.73
N LYS A 118 -16.48 4.71 -9.17
CA LYS A 118 -17.11 3.43 -9.47
C LYS A 118 -17.51 3.32 -10.94
N MET A 119 -18.16 4.35 -11.49
CA MET A 119 -18.58 4.38 -12.89
C MET A 119 -17.39 4.31 -13.83
N ILE A 120 -16.36 5.12 -13.57
CA ILE A 120 -15.11 5.11 -14.35
C ILE A 120 -14.44 3.72 -14.29
N SER A 121 -14.40 3.08 -13.13
CA SER A 121 -13.82 1.73 -12.97
C SER A 121 -14.55 0.68 -13.81
N ILE A 122 -15.88 0.74 -13.87
CA ILE A 122 -16.69 -0.19 -14.68
C ILE A 122 -16.43 0.02 -16.17
N VAL A 123 -16.45 1.27 -16.63
CA VAL A 123 -16.24 1.61 -18.05
C VAL A 123 -14.81 1.25 -18.47
N ALA A 124 -13.81 1.56 -17.65
CA ALA A 124 -12.40 1.24 -17.91
C ALA A 124 -12.17 -0.28 -17.98
N GLU A 125 -12.79 -1.05 -17.08
CA GLU A 125 -12.72 -2.51 -17.09
C GLU A 125 -13.36 -3.10 -18.36
N TRP A 126 -14.54 -2.58 -18.74
CA TRP A 126 -15.23 -3.02 -19.94
C TRP A 126 -14.45 -2.70 -21.22
N GLY A 127 -13.97 -1.47 -21.36
CA GLY A 127 -13.16 -1.06 -22.51
C GLY A 127 -11.83 -1.84 -22.62
N ALA A 128 -11.16 -2.11 -21.51
CA ALA A 128 -9.96 -2.92 -21.49
C ALA A 128 -10.23 -4.36 -21.93
N LYS A 129 -11.33 -4.97 -21.48
CA LYS A 129 -11.77 -6.31 -21.94
C LYS A 129 -12.01 -6.35 -23.44
N CYS A 130 -12.66 -5.33 -24.01
CA CYS A 130 -12.88 -5.25 -25.45
C CYS A 130 -11.57 -5.17 -26.25
N MET A 131 -10.51 -4.63 -25.65
CA MET A 131 -9.17 -4.52 -26.27
C MET A 131 -8.23 -5.67 -25.90
N GLY A 132 -8.69 -6.70 -25.20
CA GLY A 132 -7.86 -7.82 -24.71
C GLY A 132 -6.77 -7.40 -23.70
N LYS A 133 -6.96 -6.27 -23.00
CA LYS A 133 -6.02 -5.71 -22.02
C LYS A 133 -6.62 -5.74 -20.61
N THR A 134 -5.75 -5.63 -19.61
CA THR A 134 -6.16 -5.43 -18.22
C THR A 134 -6.22 -3.94 -17.88
N SER A 135 -7.32 -3.49 -17.25
CA SER A 135 -7.43 -2.10 -16.80
C SER A 135 -6.65 -1.88 -15.50
N THR A 136 -5.91 -0.78 -15.45
CA THR A 136 -5.24 -0.30 -14.22
C THR A 136 -6.27 0.11 -13.15
N LEU A 137 -7.40 0.69 -13.58
CA LEU A 137 -8.53 1.00 -12.71
C LEU A 137 -9.64 -0.01 -12.96
N ASN A 138 -9.88 -0.90 -12.01
CA ASN A 138 -10.89 -1.95 -12.06
C ASN A 138 -11.73 -1.94 -10.77
N ARG A 139 -12.74 -2.81 -10.69
CA ARG A 139 -13.63 -2.93 -9.52
C ARG A 139 -12.88 -3.29 -8.23
N ASP A 140 -11.82 -4.10 -8.33
CA ASP A 140 -11.01 -4.47 -7.15
C ASP A 140 -10.25 -3.25 -6.63
N LYS A 141 -9.64 -2.46 -7.51
CA LYS A 141 -8.96 -1.22 -7.13
C LYS A 141 -9.93 -0.18 -6.54
N TYR A 142 -11.15 -0.07 -7.11
CA TYR A 142 -12.21 0.73 -6.51
C TYR A 142 -12.56 0.26 -5.09
N ASN A 143 -12.70 -1.06 -4.88
CA ASN A 143 -13.01 -1.62 -3.56
C ASN A 143 -11.91 -1.33 -2.52
N ILE A 144 -10.65 -1.28 -2.94
CA ILE A 144 -9.52 -0.86 -2.11
C ILE A 144 -9.62 0.63 -1.79
N MET A 145 -9.78 1.48 -2.81
CA MET A 145 -9.79 2.93 -2.64
C MET A 145 -10.97 3.47 -1.81
N LYS A 146 -12.10 2.77 -1.78
CA LYS A 146 -13.25 3.18 -0.97
C LYS A 146 -13.11 2.90 0.53
N GLN A 147 -12.17 2.02 0.93
CA GLN A 147 -11.94 1.70 2.35
C GLN A 147 -11.39 2.94 3.08
N ARG A 148 -11.86 3.15 4.32
CA ARG A 148 -11.53 4.35 5.09
C ARG A 148 -10.51 4.08 6.19
N ASN A 149 -10.36 2.84 6.58
CA ASN A 149 -9.48 2.45 7.66
C ASN A 149 -8.56 1.30 7.20
N TRP A 150 -7.28 1.61 7.10
CA TRP A 150 -6.21 0.67 6.79
C TRP A 150 -5.22 0.56 7.96
N ARG A 151 -5.70 0.78 9.18
CA ARG A 151 -4.89 0.58 10.38
C ARG A 151 -4.64 -0.91 10.58
N CYS A 152 -3.44 -1.24 11.00
CA CYS A 152 -3.07 -2.58 11.41
C CYS A 152 -2.25 -2.54 12.68
N ASP A 153 -2.31 -3.62 13.44
CA ASP A 153 -1.52 -3.82 14.65
C ASP A 153 -0.27 -4.63 14.30
N ILE A 154 0.89 -4.06 14.51
CA ILE A 154 2.19 -4.72 14.31
C ILE A 154 2.80 -5.24 15.62
N SER A 155 2.11 -5.06 16.76
CA SER A 155 2.63 -5.47 18.07
C SER A 155 3.08 -6.93 18.13
N PRO A 156 2.39 -7.90 17.50
CA PRO A 156 2.89 -9.29 17.45
C PRO A 156 4.26 -9.39 16.75
N LEU A 157 4.46 -8.72 15.62
CA LEU A 157 5.72 -8.72 14.89
C LEU A 157 6.86 -8.08 15.71
N VAL A 158 6.55 -6.96 16.40
CA VAL A 158 7.50 -6.27 17.27
C VAL A 158 7.88 -7.14 18.47
N ASN A 159 6.90 -7.70 19.17
CA ASN A 159 7.12 -8.41 20.43
C ASN A 159 7.73 -9.80 20.22
N GLU A 160 7.32 -10.53 19.18
CA GLU A 160 7.75 -11.90 18.94
C GLU A 160 9.07 -11.96 18.17
N LEU A 161 9.28 -11.08 17.18
CA LEU A 161 10.45 -11.11 16.30
C LEU A 161 11.43 -9.97 16.51
N GLY A 162 11.10 -8.98 17.34
CA GLY A 162 11.95 -7.81 17.59
C GLY A 162 12.01 -6.85 16.39
N PHE A 163 10.98 -6.84 15.54
CA PHE A 163 10.91 -5.93 14.40
C PHE A 163 10.92 -4.47 14.84
N ARG A 164 11.73 -3.66 14.17
CA ARG A 164 11.82 -2.21 14.42
C ARG A 164 11.90 -1.50 13.08
N PRO A 165 10.83 -0.82 12.62
CA PRO A 165 10.88 -0.06 11.37
C PRO A 165 11.88 1.09 11.51
N GLU A 166 12.76 1.21 10.53
CA GLU A 166 13.78 2.27 10.49
C GLU A 166 13.35 3.45 9.61
N TYR A 167 12.36 3.22 8.72
CA TYR A 167 11.88 4.19 7.75
C TYR A 167 10.45 4.61 8.05
N LEU A 168 10.27 5.73 8.73
CA LEU A 168 9.00 6.44 8.72
C LEU A 168 8.73 7.02 7.33
N LEU A 169 7.46 7.35 7.05
CA LEU A 169 7.01 7.74 5.73
C LEU A 169 7.84 8.87 5.10
N GLU A 170 8.16 9.90 5.86
CA GLU A 170 8.95 11.05 5.39
C GLU A 170 10.34 10.63 4.87
N ARG A 171 11.08 9.85 5.67
CA ARG A 171 12.41 9.36 5.28
C ARG A 171 12.35 8.44 4.06
N GLY A 172 11.36 7.53 4.02
CA GLY A 172 11.21 6.58 2.94
C GLY A 172 10.81 7.24 1.61
N VAL A 173 9.92 8.26 1.66
CA VAL A 173 9.54 9.05 0.47
C VAL A 173 10.75 9.81 -0.06
N LYS A 174 11.50 10.49 0.81
CA LYS A 174 12.73 11.20 0.42
C LYS A 174 13.73 10.27 -0.29
N GLU A 175 13.98 9.09 0.27
CA GLU A 175 14.89 8.11 -0.34
C GLU A 175 14.34 7.56 -1.67
N THR A 176 13.02 7.36 -1.77
CA THR A 176 12.36 6.91 -3.01
C THR A 176 12.46 7.96 -4.11
N MET A 177 12.32 9.24 -3.78
CA MET A 177 12.37 10.35 -4.74
C MET A 177 13.80 10.66 -5.20
N ALA A 178 14.81 10.35 -4.39
CA ALA A 178 16.23 10.51 -4.75
C ALA A 178 16.75 9.44 -5.71
N TRP A 179 16.02 8.33 -5.87
CA TRP A 179 16.36 7.22 -6.77
C TRP A 179 15.87 7.47 -8.19
#